data_708fbb24b6ad666bf6c4c1ebabae3c78
#
_entry.id   708fbb24b6ad666bf6c4c1ebabae3c78
#
_cell.length_a   1.000
_cell.length_b   1.000
_cell.length_c   1.000
_cell.angle_alpha   90.00
_cell.angle_beta   90.00
_cell.angle_gamma   90.00
#
_symmetry.space_group_name_H-M   'P 1'
#
loop_
_entity.id
_entity.type
_entity.pdbx_description
1 polymer ?
#
loop_
_entity_poly.entity_id
_entity_poly.type
_entity_poly.pdbx_seq_one_letter_code
_entity_poly.pdbx_strand_id
1 'polypeptide(L)' 'MYNIEIINCLSDNYSYICFNDNEAFVVDPSEYTPVKNFLLEKNLDLKFILNTHHHHDHIGGNEELKQDYDCKII' A
#
# COMPACT_ATOMS: atom_id res chain seq x y z
N MET A 1 2.39 8.93 16.42
CA MET A 1 2.99 7.58 16.44
C MET A 1 2.53 6.77 15.24
N TYR A 2 3.43 6.05 14.61
CA TYR A 2 3.08 5.22 13.47
C TYR A 2 2.84 3.78 13.89
N ASN A 3 1.89 3.16 13.22
CA ASN A 3 1.59 1.75 13.36
C ASN A 3 1.93 1.03 12.06
N ILE A 4 2.14 -0.27 12.15
CA ILE A 4 2.42 -1.08 10.97
C ILE A 4 1.40 -2.20 10.90
N GLU A 5 0.76 -2.31 9.73
CA GLU A 5 -0.16 -3.41 9.45
C GLU A 5 0.42 -4.26 8.33
N ILE A 6 0.37 -5.55 8.49
CA ILE A 6 0.81 -6.50 7.46
C ILE A 6 -0.42 -6.98 6.71
N ILE A 7 -0.43 -6.77 5.39
CA ILE A 7 -1.54 -7.16 4.53
C ILE A 7 -1.12 -8.35 3.69
N ASN A 8 -1.90 -9.41 3.75
CA ASN A 8 -1.69 -10.57 2.88
C ASN A 8 -2.18 -10.23 1.48
N CYS A 9 -1.28 -10.34 0.52
CA CYS A 9 -1.57 -10.11 -0.89
C CYS A 9 -1.28 -11.37 -1.68
N LEU A 10 -2.17 -11.72 -2.60
CA LEU A 10 -2.05 -12.97 -3.35
C LEU A 10 -1.93 -14.14 -2.37
N SER A 11 -1.34 -15.24 -2.76
CA SER A 11 -1.23 -16.38 -1.85
C SER A 11 0.00 -16.34 -0.96
N ASP A 12 1.06 -15.64 -1.40
CA ASP A 12 2.37 -15.73 -0.75
C ASP A 12 3.02 -14.41 -0.43
N ASN A 13 2.42 -13.29 -0.82
CA ASN A 13 3.06 -11.99 -0.70
C ASN A 13 2.47 -11.18 0.43
N TYR A 14 3.32 -10.37 1.05
CA TYR A 14 2.90 -9.44 2.10
C TYR A 14 3.17 -8.02 1.65
N SER A 15 2.23 -7.15 1.97
CA SER A 15 2.44 -5.71 1.87
C SER A 15 2.41 -5.13 3.27
N TYR A 16 3.15 -4.06 3.47
CA TYR A 16 3.25 -3.42 4.78
C TYR A 16 2.69 -2.02 4.67
N ILE A 17 1.77 -1.68 5.56
CA ILE A 17 1.22 -0.33 5.62
C ILE A 17 1.68 0.31 6.91
N CYS A 18 2.44 1.41 6.78
CA CYS A 18 2.85 2.21 7.93
C CYS A 18 1.95 3.43 7.97
N PHE A 19 1.28 3.65 9.09
CA PHE A 19 0.23 4.67 9.14
C PHE A 19 0.15 5.35 10.50
N ASN A 20 -0.38 6.54 10.49
CA ASN A 20 -0.80 7.25 11.71
C ASN A 20 -2.30 7.51 11.62
N ASP A 21 -2.81 8.52 12.32
CA ASP A 21 -4.24 8.79 12.36
C ASP A 21 -4.81 9.26 11.03
N ASN A 22 -3.97 9.83 10.15
CA ASN A 22 -4.45 10.49 8.93
C ASN A 22 -3.78 10.00 7.65
N GLU A 23 -2.54 9.53 7.74
CA GLU A 23 -1.71 9.30 6.58
C GLU A 23 -1.06 7.92 6.62
N ALA A 24 -0.71 7.43 5.45
CA ALA A 24 -0.06 6.13 5.32
C ALA A 24 0.95 6.13 4.20
N PHE A 25 1.91 5.22 4.28
CA PHE A 25 2.67 4.78 3.13
C PHE A 25 2.67 3.26 3.11
N VAL A 26 2.79 2.69 1.92
CA VAL A 26 2.69 1.26 1.74
C VAL A 26 3.96 0.74 1.08
N VAL A 27 4.41 -0.44 1.50
CA VAL A 27 5.59 -1.10 0.96
C VAL A 27 5.13 -2.32 0.18
N ASP A 28 5.55 -2.41 -1.08
CA ASP A 28 5.32 -3.54 -1.98
C ASP A 28 3.84 -3.94 -2.11
N PRO A 29 2.96 -3.03 -2.57
CA PRO A 29 1.54 -3.38 -2.74
C PRO A 29 1.37 -4.30 -3.97
N SER A 30 1.40 -5.60 -3.73
CA SER A 30 1.27 -6.59 -4.81
C SER A 30 -0.16 -6.72 -5.31
N GLU A 31 -1.13 -6.29 -4.53
CA GLU A 31 -2.54 -6.40 -4.85
C GLU A 31 -3.26 -5.14 -4.41
N TYR A 32 -4.08 -4.58 -5.28
CA TYR A 32 -4.78 -3.32 -4.99
C TYR A 32 -5.85 -3.47 -3.91
N THR A 33 -6.72 -4.46 -4.06
CA THR A 33 -7.96 -4.54 -3.27
C THR A 33 -7.74 -4.62 -1.75
N PRO A 34 -6.89 -5.53 -1.24
CA PRO A 34 -6.72 -5.61 0.22
C PRO A 34 -6.08 -4.36 0.80
N VAL A 35 -5.16 -3.73 0.08
CA VAL A 35 -4.54 -2.48 0.53
C VAL A 35 -5.56 -1.36 0.55
N LYS A 36 -6.34 -1.23 -0.53
CA LYS A 36 -7.37 -0.20 -0.64
C LYS A 36 -8.43 -0.35 0.46
N ASN A 37 -8.85 -1.57 0.72
CA ASN A 37 -9.84 -1.83 1.76
C ASN A 37 -9.35 -1.37 3.13
N PHE A 38 -8.09 -1.63 3.46
CA PHE A 38 -7.53 -1.19 4.72
C PHE A 38 -7.49 0.35 4.82
N LEU A 39 -7.06 1.00 3.74
CA LEU A 39 -6.97 2.46 3.72
C LEU A 39 -8.35 3.10 3.87
N LEU A 40 -9.37 2.54 3.24
CA LEU A 40 -10.74 3.04 3.38
C LEU A 40 -11.29 2.81 4.78
N GLU A 41 -11.07 1.64 5.33
CA GLU A 41 -11.55 1.30 6.66
C GLU A 41 -11.01 2.24 7.72
N LYS A 42 -9.73 2.61 7.61
CA LYS A 42 -9.06 3.50 8.55
C LYS A 42 -9.14 4.97 8.14
N ASN A 43 -9.72 5.26 6.98
CA ASN A 43 -9.85 6.62 6.46
C ASN A 43 -8.47 7.31 6.34
N LEU A 44 -7.54 6.62 5.71
CA LEU A 44 -6.17 7.08 5.57
C LEU A 44 -5.91 7.66 4.18
N ASP A 45 -5.04 8.67 4.13
CA ASP A 45 -4.56 9.24 2.89
C ASP A 45 -3.18 8.64 2.57
N LEU A 46 -3.09 7.97 1.44
CA LEU A 46 -1.84 7.33 1.02
C LEU A 46 -0.91 8.36 0.41
N LYS A 47 0.27 8.50 0.98
CA LYS A 47 1.25 9.50 0.54
C LYS A 47 2.36 8.94 -0.34
N PHE A 48 2.82 7.73 -0.04
CA PHE A 48 3.95 7.14 -0.75
C PHE A 48 3.73 5.65 -0.95
N ILE A 49 4.28 5.16 -2.05
CA ILE A 49 4.44 3.73 -2.29
C ILE A 49 5.93 3.46 -2.43
N LEU A 50 6.44 2.53 -1.62
CA LEU A 50 7.83 2.10 -1.65
C LEU A 50 7.90 0.70 -2.24
N ASN A 51 8.77 0.52 -3.22
CA ASN A 51 8.99 -0.80 -3.81
C ASN A 51 10.40 -1.25 -3.48
N THR A 52 10.52 -2.40 -2.83
CA THR A 52 11.81 -2.99 -2.50
C THR A 52 12.37 -3.84 -3.63
N HIS A 53 11.51 -4.23 -4.57
CA HIS A 53 11.85 -5.08 -5.70
C HIS A 53 11.25 -4.55 -6.99
N HIS A 54 11.91 -4.82 -8.11
CA HIS A 54 11.40 -4.47 -9.43
C HIS A 54 10.80 -5.68 -10.14
N HIS A 55 10.04 -6.48 -9.40
CA HIS A 55 9.34 -7.62 -9.97
C HIS A 55 7.93 -7.22 -10.35
N HIS A 56 7.46 -7.72 -11.49
CA HIS A 56 6.10 -7.44 -11.94
C HIS A 56 5.06 -7.87 -10.92
N ASP A 57 5.33 -8.94 -10.21
CA ASP A 57 4.40 -9.48 -9.22
C ASP A 57 4.24 -8.60 -8.00
N HIS A 58 5.16 -7.68 -7.77
CA HIS A 58 5.17 -6.84 -6.57
C HIS A 58 4.70 -5.42 -6.80
N ILE A 59 4.34 -5.08 -8.03
CA ILE A 59 3.90 -3.73 -8.36
C ILE A 59 2.46 -3.68 -8.87
N GLY A 60 1.72 -4.80 -8.74
CA GLY A 60 0.38 -4.91 -9.30
C GLY A 60 -0.61 -3.88 -8.79
N GLY A 61 -0.42 -3.36 -7.58
CA GLY A 61 -1.32 -2.36 -7.01
C GLY A 61 -0.87 -0.92 -7.21
N ASN A 62 0.36 -0.69 -7.72
CA ASN A 62 0.95 0.64 -7.75
C ASN A 62 0.15 1.65 -8.55
N GLU A 63 -0.19 1.31 -9.78
CA GLU A 63 -0.86 2.25 -10.68
C GLU A 63 -2.25 2.63 -10.18
N GLU A 64 -3.00 1.64 -9.72
CA GLU A 64 -4.35 1.88 -9.22
C GLU A 64 -4.34 2.74 -7.97
N LEU A 65 -3.43 2.44 -7.03
CA LEU A 65 -3.30 3.22 -5.81
C LEU A 65 -2.82 4.65 -6.11
N LYS A 66 -1.90 4.78 -7.06
CA LYS A 66 -1.42 6.10 -7.46
C LYS A 66 -2.54 6.94 -8.05
N GLN A 67 -3.39 6.35 -8.86
CA GLN A 67 -4.53 7.06 -9.44
C GLN A 67 -5.52 7.49 -8.37
N ASP A 68 -5.79 6.63 -7.40
CA ASP A 68 -6.76 6.91 -6.35
C ASP A 68 -6.29 8.00 -5.39
N TYR A 69 -5.00 8.04 -5.08
CA TYR A 69 -4.49 8.90 -4.01
C TYR A 69 -3.54 9.98 -4.50
N ASP A 70 -3.19 9.97 -5.78
CA ASP A 70 -2.21 10.91 -6.34
C ASP A 70 -0.91 10.91 -5.53
N CYS A 71 -0.48 9.71 -5.11
CA CYS A 71 0.70 9.55 -4.28
C CYS A 71 1.95 9.38 -5.13
N LYS A 72 3.12 9.43 -4.46
CA LYS A 72 4.41 9.22 -5.12
C LYS A 72 4.83 7.77 -5.02
N ILE A 73 5.40 7.26 -6.10
CA ILE A 73 6.03 5.94 -6.12
C ILE A 73 7.54 6.15 -6.03
N ILE A 74 8.14 5.53 -5.05
CA ILE A 74 9.59 5.66 -4.81
C ILE A 74 10.29 4.37 -5.19
#